data_4efbd0c7e6bbf643ce773e5c1d9ac14b
#
_entry.id   4efbd0c7e6bbf643ce773e5c1d9ac14b
#
_cell.length_a   1.000
_cell.length_b   1.000
_cell.length_c   1.000
_cell.angle_alpha   90.00
_cell.angle_beta   90.00
_cell.angle_gamma   90.00
#
_symmetry.space_group_name_H-M   'P 1'
#
loop_
_entity.id
_entity.type
_entity.pdbx_description
1 polymer ?
#
loop_
_entity_poly.entity_id
_entity_poly.type
_entity_poly.pdbx_seq_one_letter_code
_entity_poly.pdbx_strand_id
1 'polypeptide(L)'
;TGPEIWEQTEGKITHFVVGVGTGGTISGVGKYLKEKNPNIKIWGIDTYGSVFKKYHETGIFDENEIYSYITEGIGEDILPENVDFDIIDGFEKVTDRDAAVYTRKMAREEGIFAGNSCGSAVKGLIQLKHHFKKEDVVVVLLHDSGSRYVGKMYNDEWMRERGFLDEEILTAGDLVKKHENHPLVSVFAEELVSHAIGKMRKFGISQIPVLKDNEFVGSIDDSVIYQTLVDKPELRDAAISSIMGPAFPVVKNGTHLDDLCKLINKNTPAVLVEMENGSKHIVTRYDIISAMS
;
A
#
# COMPACT_ATOMS: atom_id res chain seq x y z
N THR A 1 -35.16 -2.54 9.95
CA THR A 1 -33.77 -2.19 10.38
C THR A 1 -33.76 -1.55 11.77
N GLY A 2 -34.50 -0.45 12.03
CA GLY A 2 -34.52 0.18 13.36
C GLY A 2 -34.94 -0.74 14.50
N PRO A 3 -36.08 -1.48 14.40
CA PRO A 3 -36.47 -2.47 15.37
C PRO A 3 -35.45 -3.57 15.61
N GLU A 4 -34.83 -4.08 14.55
CA GLU A 4 -33.79 -5.12 14.64
C GLU A 4 -32.54 -4.63 15.39
N ILE A 5 -32.05 -3.42 15.07
CA ILE A 5 -30.92 -2.83 15.78
C ILE A 5 -31.23 -2.67 17.27
N TRP A 6 -32.43 -2.15 17.60
CA TRP A 6 -32.86 -2.00 18.98
C TRP A 6 -32.91 -3.32 19.74
N GLU A 7 -33.46 -4.37 19.12
CA GLU A 7 -33.54 -5.69 19.70
C GLU A 7 -32.18 -6.34 19.87
N GLN A 8 -31.34 -6.32 18.83
CA GLN A 8 -30.01 -6.92 18.83
C GLN A 8 -29.06 -6.24 19.81
N THR A 9 -29.23 -4.96 20.07
CA THR A 9 -28.47 -4.23 21.09
C THR A 9 -29.11 -4.28 22.47
N GLU A 10 -30.21 -5.01 22.64
CA GLU A 10 -30.97 -5.06 23.90
C GLU A 10 -31.37 -3.66 24.39
N GLY A 11 -31.62 -2.72 23.47
CA GLY A 11 -31.90 -1.33 23.77
C GLY A 11 -30.72 -0.52 24.31
N LYS A 12 -29.50 -1.05 24.28
CA LYS A 12 -28.28 -0.41 24.82
C LYS A 12 -27.60 0.53 23.83
N ILE A 13 -28.05 0.59 22.57
CA ILE A 13 -27.48 1.48 21.56
C ILE A 13 -27.49 2.93 22.02
N THR A 14 -26.35 3.60 21.89
CA THR A 14 -26.17 5.03 22.20
C THR A 14 -25.92 5.87 20.95
N HIS A 15 -25.32 5.30 19.91
CA HIS A 15 -24.99 6.00 18.68
C HIS A 15 -25.29 5.13 17.46
N PHE A 16 -25.90 5.72 16.44
CA PHE A 16 -26.12 5.12 15.14
C PHE A 16 -25.37 5.90 14.08
N VAL A 17 -24.53 5.24 13.30
CA VAL A 17 -23.69 5.83 12.24
C VAL A 17 -24.03 5.18 10.90
N VAL A 18 -24.33 5.99 9.88
CA VAL A 18 -24.77 5.49 8.58
C VAL A 18 -24.41 6.47 7.45
N GLY A 19 -24.02 5.96 6.29
CA GLY A 19 -23.90 6.76 5.06
C GLY A 19 -25.25 7.26 4.59
N VAL A 20 -25.30 8.50 4.12
CA VAL A 20 -26.55 9.18 3.74
C VAL A 20 -26.56 9.42 2.22
N GLY A 21 -27.52 8.83 1.53
CA GLY A 21 -27.93 9.18 0.17
C GLY A 21 -29.36 9.72 0.20
N THR A 22 -30.32 8.97 -0.31
CA THR A 22 -31.75 9.40 -0.37
C THR A 22 -32.42 9.62 1.00
N GLY A 23 -31.76 9.31 2.10
CA GLY A 23 -32.21 9.62 3.46
C GLY A 23 -33.12 8.58 4.11
N GLY A 24 -33.65 7.63 3.36
CA GLY A 24 -34.64 6.67 3.90
C GLY A 24 -34.14 5.88 5.10
N THR A 25 -32.87 5.46 5.08
CA THR A 25 -32.28 4.66 6.17
C THR A 25 -32.03 5.52 7.41
N ILE A 26 -31.32 6.64 7.28
CA ILE A 26 -30.98 7.49 8.43
C ILE A 26 -32.22 8.04 9.11
N SER A 27 -33.19 8.51 8.33
CA SER A 27 -34.42 9.10 8.86
C SER A 27 -35.33 8.04 9.48
N GLY A 28 -35.55 6.91 8.78
CA GLY A 28 -36.41 5.84 9.29
C GLY A 28 -35.87 5.15 10.54
N VAL A 29 -34.57 4.84 10.56
CA VAL A 29 -33.92 4.23 11.74
C VAL A 29 -33.77 5.26 12.85
N GLY A 30 -33.31 6.46 12.53
CA GLY A 30 -33.12 7.53 13.51
C GLY A 30 -34.40 7.90 14.23
N LYS A 31 -35.51 8.07 13.50
CA LYS A 31 -36.83 8.31 14.08
C LYS A 31 -37.22 7.22 15.06
N TYR A 32 -37.15 5.95 14.63
CA TYR A 32 -37.50 4.82 15.49
C TYR A 32 -36.62 4.76 16.75
N LEU A 33 -35.32 4.91 16.62
CA LEU A 33 -34.41 4.85 17.76
C LEU A 33 -34.64 6.01 18.74
N LYS A 34 -34.86 7.24 18.25
CA LYS A 34 -35.16 8.39 19.11
C LYS A 34 -36.55 8.32 19.77
N GLU A 35 -37.52 7.65 19.14
CA GLU A 35 -38.80 7.30 19.78
C GLU A 35 -38.61 6.34 20.98
N LYS A 36 -37.63 5.42 20.91
CA LYS A 36 -37.29 4.53 22.02
C LYS A 36 -36.46 5.21 23.10
N ASN A 37 -35.46 5.99 22.68
CA ASN A 37 -34.61 6.76 23.58
C ASN A 37 -34.15 8.07 22.87
N PRO A 38 -34.65 9.22 23.25
CA PRO A 38 -34.30 10.50 22.61
C PRO A 38 -32.83 10.90 22.76
N ASN A 39 -32.09 10.27 23.67
CA ASN A 39 -30.67 10.57 23.88
C ASN A 39 -29.74 9.85 22.86
N ILE A 40 -30.26 8.92 22.07
CA ILE A 40 -29.49 8.23 21.04
C ILE A 40 -29.04 9.25 19.98
N LYS A 41 -27.74 9.22 19.65
CA LYS A 41 -27.12 10.11 18.67
C LYS A 41 -27.13 9.48 17.28
N ILE A 42 -27.56 10.27 16.29
CA ILE A 42 -27.67 9.86 14.89
C ILE A 42 -26.64 10.62 14.06
N TRP A 43 -25.68 9.89 13.49
CA TRP A 43 -24.56 10.45 12.73
C TRP A 43 -24.68 10.08 11.25
N GLY A 44 -24.75 11.08 10.39
CA GLY A 44 -24.69 10.93 8.94
C GLY A 44 -23.25 10.91 8.44
N ILE A 45 -22.93 9.97 7.57
CA ILE A 45 -21.67 10.01 6.84
C ILE A 45 -21.94 10.49 5.42
N ASP A 46 -21.24 11.55 5.05
CA ASP A 46 -21.35 12.29 3.81
C ASP A 46 -20.04 12.17 3.02
N THR A 47 -20.05 12.59 1.76
CA THR A 47 -18.85 12.65 0.92
C THR A 47 -18.53 14.08 0.52
N TYR A 48 -17.28 14.33 0.15
CA TYR A 48 -16.92 15.58 -0.49
C TYR A 48 -17.56 15.63 -1.87
N GLY A 49 -18.14 16.76 -2.24
CA GLY A 49 -18.97 16.93 -3.44
C GLY A 49 -20.48 16.84 -3.17
N SER A 50 -20.88 16.59 -1.92
CA SER A 50 -22.27 16.56 -1.45
C SER A 50 -22.60 17.77 -0.58
N VAL A 51 -23.87 18.13 -0.52
CA VAL A 51 -24.38 19.32 0.19
C VAL A 51 -24.81 19.08 1.63
N PHE A 52 -24.91 17.84 2.10
CA PHE A 52 -25.61 17.52 3.36
C PHE A 52 -24.96 18.11 4.60
N LYS A 53 -23.65 17.93 4.79
CA LYS A 53 -22.96 18.44 5.97
C LYS A 53 -23.12 19.96 6.09
N LYS A 54 -22.85 20.69 4.99
CA LYS A 54 -22.96 22.14 4.95
C LYS A 54 -24.37 22.61 5.26
N TYR A 55 -25.36 21.97 4.63
CA TYR A 55 -26.75 22.30 4.86
C TYR A 55 -27.18 22.04 6.32
N HIS A 56 -26.84 20.91 6.89
CA HIS A 56 -27.14 20.57 8.27
C HIS A 56 -26.54 21.59 9.27
N GLU A 57 -25.28 22.02 9.04
CA GLU A 57 -24.58 22.95 9.93
C GLU A 57 -25.09 24.41 9.82
N THR A 58 -25.55 24.83 8.64
CA THR A 58 -25.81 26.25 8.34
C THR A 58 -27.24 26.56 7.90
N GLY A 59 -28.01 25.55 7.50
CA GLY A 59 -29.33 25.74 6.85
C GLY A 59 -29.25 26.29 5.43
N ILE A 60 -28.05 26.44 4.86
CA ILE A 60 -27.82 27.03 3.54
C ILE A 60 -27.46 25.91 2.52
N PHE A 61 -28.26 25.83 1.46
CA PHE A 61 -27.88 25.00 0.29
C PHE A 61 -26.81 25.75 -0.50
N ASP A 62 -25.60 25.16 -0.55
CA ASP A 62 -24.45 25.79 -1.19
C ASP A 62 -24.03 24.97 -2.43
N GLU A 63 -24.31 25.50 -3.63
CA GLU A 63 -23.95 24.87 -4.90
C GLU A 63 -22.42 24.73 -5.09
N ASN A 64 -21.60 25.50 -4.37
CA ASN A 64 -20.14 25.36 -4.44
C ASN A 64 -19.63 24.08 -3.77
N GLU A 65 -20.44 23.41 -2.96
CA GLU A 65 -20.12 22.08 -2.42
C GLU A 65 -20.29 20.97 -3.46
N ILE A 66 -20.94 21.24 -4.62
CA ILE A 66 -21.30 20.24 -5.62
C ILE A 66 -20.16 20.06 -6.62
N TYR A 67 -19.55 18.89 -6.61
CA TYR A 67 -18.58 18.44 -7.60
C TYR A 67 -18.51 16.91 -7.64
N SER A 68 -17.92 16.36 -8.71
CA SER A 68 -17.86 14.92 -8.95
C SER A 68 -17.07 14.18 -7.87
N TYR A 69 -17.58 13.05 -7.42
CA TYR A 69 -16.95 12.12 -6.50
C TYR A 69 -17.17 10.68 -6.98
N ILE A 70 -16.45 9.73 -6.39
CA ILE A 70 -16.40 8.32 -6.82
C ILE A 70 -17.27 7.44 -5.92
N THR A 71 -17.44 7.82 -4.66
CA THR A 71 -18.19 7.04 -3.67
C THR A 71 -19.65 6.89 -4.09
N GLU A 72 -20.11 5.64 -4.23
CA GLU A 72 -21.46 5.33 -4.68
C GLU A 72 -22.42 5.17 -3.49
N GLY A 73 -23.66 5.64 -3.66
CA GLY A 73 -24.77 5.40 -2.74
C GLY A 73 -24.84 6.30 -1.52
N ILE A 74 -23.92 7.24 -1.38
CA ILE A 74 -23.96 8.31 -0.37
C ILE A 74 -23.61 9.65 -0.99
N GLY A 75 -24.06 10.72 -0.34
CA GLY A 75 -23.94 12.09 -0.88
C GLY A 75 -25.00 12.39 -1.93
N GLU A 76 -25.38 13.65 -2.03
CA GLU A 76 -26.34 14.17 -3.03
C GLU A 76 -25.97 15.61 -3.37
N ASP A 77 -26.39 16.05 -4.55
CA ASP A 77 -26.35 17.43 -5.04
C ASP A 77 -27.69 18.14 -4.88
N ILE A 78 -28.66 17.50 -4.24
CA ILE A 78 -29.98 18.02 -3.87
C ILE A 78 -30.28 17.71 -2.41
N LEU A 79 -31.40 18.24 -1.90
CA LEU A 79 -31.94 17.88 -0.58
C LEU A 79 -33.12 16.93 -0.77
N PRO A 80 -32.95 15.61 -0.65
CA PRO A 80 -34.06 14.67 -0.77
C PRO A 80 -35.08 14.88 0.35
N GLU A 81 -36.36 14.87 0.02
CA GLU A 81 -37.46 15.04 0.97
C GLU A 81 -37.50 14.01 2.10
N ASN A 82 -36.86 12.84 1.87
CA ASN A 82 -36.77 11.76 2.87
C ASN A 82 -35.68 12.01 3.93
N VAL A 83 -34.81 12.98 3.78
CA VAL A 83 -33.80 13.31 4.78
C VAL A 83 -34.44 14.24 5.83
N ASP A 84 -34.67 13.70 7.01
CA ASP A 84 -35.10 14.46 8.16
C ASP A 84 -33.87 14.98 8.92
N PHE A 85 -33.46 16.20 8.59
CA PHE A 85 -32.28 16.83 9.19
C PHE A 85 -32.45 17.16 10.68
N ASP A 86 -33.68 17.26 11.19
CA ASP A 86 -33.98 17.62 12.60
C ASP A 86 -33.63 16.45 13.56
N ILE A 87 -33.62 15.21 13.07
CA ILE A 87 -33.28 14.05 13.91
C ILE A 87 -31.79 13.69 13.85
N ILE A 88 -31.05 14.29 12.95
CA ILE A 88 -29.61 14.00 12.76
C ILE A 88 -28.80 14.91 13.69
N ASP A 89 -27.94 14.31 14.50
CA ASP A 89 -27.12 15.06 15.46
C ASP A 89 -25.85 15.66 14.82
N GLY A 90 -25.41 15.15 13.67
CA GLY A 90 -24.30 15.70 12.91
C GLY A 90 -23.90 14.86 11.70
N PHE A 91 -23.09 15.46 10.86
CA PHE A 91 -22.51 14.84 9.66
C PHE A 91 -20.99 14.85 9.69
N GLU A 92 -20.37 13.81 9.14
CA GLU A 92 -18.94 13.75 8.89
C GLU A 92 -18.65 13.46 7.43
N LYS A 93 -17.74 14.23 6.79
CA LYS A 93 -17.34 13.99 5.39
C LYS A 93 -16.14 13.06 5.31
N VAL A 94 -16.18 12.16 4.34
CA VAL A 94 -15.10 11.20 4.03
C VAL A 94 -14.67 11.36 2.58
N THR A 95 -13.37 11.34 2.32
CA THR A 95 -12.83 11.42 0.96
C THR A 95 -13.00 10.10 0.23
N ASP A 96 -13.04 10.14 -1.12
CA ASP A 96 -13.08 8.93 -1.95
C ASP A 96 -11.90 7.99 -1.70
N ARG A 97 -10.69 8.56 -1.50
CA ARG A 97 -9.49 7.78 -1.16
C ARG A 97 -9.67 7.03 0.15
N ASP A 98 -10.12 7.72 1.20
CA ASP A 98 -10.34 7.10 2.51
C ASP A 98 -11.44 6.03 2.43
N ALA A 99 -12.53 6.29 1.73
CA ALA A 99 -13.60 5.33 1.50
C ALA A 99 -13.06 4.03 0.88
N ALA A 100 -12.31 4.15 -0.21
CA ALA A 100 -11.74 3.02 -0.93
C ALA A 100 -10.70 2.25 -0.09
N VAL A 101 -9.80 2.95 0.61
CA VAL A 101 -8.78 2.35 1.48
C VAL A 101 -9.42 1.59 2.64
N TYR A 102 -10.42 2.18 3.30
CA TYR A 102 -11.09 1.52 4.43
C TYR A 102 -12.00 0.36 4.02
N THR A 103 -12.57 0.39 2.82
CA THR A 103 -13.25 -0.75 2.21
C THR A 103 -12.34 -1.98 2.14
N ARG A 104 -11.12 -1.80 1.63
CA ARG A 104 -10.10 -2.85 1.55
C ARG A 104 -9.60 -3.29 2.92
N LYS A 105 -9.41 -2.31 3.82
CA LYS A 105 -8.93 -2.57 5.18
C LYS A 105 -9.90 -3.45 5.95
N MET A 106 -11.20 -3.19 5.88
CA MET A 106 -12.23 -4.04 6.49
C MET A 106 -12.17 -5.48 5.98
N ALA A 107 -12.03 -5.66 4.66
CA ALA A 107 -11.94 -7.00 4.07
C ALA A 107 -10.70 -7.75 4.54
N ARG A 108 -9.54 -7.08 4.63
CA ARG A 108 -8.26 -7.68 4.98
C ARG A 108 -8.11 -7.96 6.48
N GLU A 109 -8.58 -7.05 7.33
CA GLU A 109 -8.35 -7.12 8.78
C GLU A 109 -9.50 -7.75 9.54
N GLU A 110 -10.74 -7.57 9.05
CA GLU A 110 -11.96 -8.04 9.73
C GLU A 110 -12.69 -9.16 8.96
N GLY A 111 -12.26 -9.48 7.74
CA GLY A 111 -12.94 -10.45 6.90
C GLY A 111 -14.30 -9.96 6.37
N ILE A 112 -14.59 -8.67 6.45
CA ILE A 112 -15.86 -8.06 6.03
C ILE A 112 -15.75 -7.56 4.59
N PHE A 113 -16.31 -8.33 3.65
CA PHE A 113 -16.33 -8.00 2.24
C PHE A 113 -17.50 -7.09 1.88
N ALA A 114 -17.33 -5.80 2.07
CA ALA A 114 -18.37 -4.78 1.92
C ALA A 114 -18.08 -3.78 0.79
N GLY A 115 -19.05 -2.94 0.44
CA GLY A 115 -18.93 -1.95 -0.62
C GLY A 115 -18.27 -0.64 -0.20
N ASN A 116 -18.16 0.29 -1.14
CA ASN A 116 -17.41 1.53 -0.97
C ASN A 116 -18.00 2.46 0.10
N SER A 117 -19.32 2.64 0.11
CA SER A 117 -20.00 3.44 1.13
C SER A 117 -19.84 2.87 2.55
N CYS A 118 -19.60 1.55 2.67
CA CYS A 118 -19.27 0.93 3.95
C CYS A 118 -17.90 1.37 4.45
N GLY A 119 -16.91 1.51 3.55
CA GLY A 119 -15.61 2.10 3.87
C GLY A 119 -15.73 3.54 4.35
N SER A 120 -16.59 4.34 3.71
CA SER A 120 -16.93 5.68 4.18
C SER A 120 -17.56 5.66 5.57
N ALA A 121 -18.53 4.77 5.81
CA ALA A 121 -19.21 4.67 7.10
C ALA A 121 -18.23 4.34 8.24
N VAL A 122 -17.33 3.38 8.03
CA VAL A 122 -16.29 3.01 9.03
C VAL A 122 -15.25 4.11 9.20
N LYS A 123 -14.80 4.75 8.12
CA LYS A 123 -13.86 5.88 8.25
C LYS A 123 -14.48 7.05 8.99
N GLY A 124 -15.72 7.41 8.65
CA GLY A 124 -16.47 8.47 9.34
C GLY A 124 -16.68 8.16 10.82
N LEU A 125 -17.01 6.90 11.16
CA LEU A 125 -17.06 6.42 12.55
C LEU A 125 -15.74 6.70 13.28
N ILE A 126 -14.59 6.39 12.65
CA ILE A 126 -13.27 6.65 13.25
C ILE A 126 -13.00 8.13 13.43
N GLN A 127 -13.43 8.99 12.50
CA GLN A 127 -13.32 10.44 12.63
C GLN A 127 -14.14 10.96 13.81
N LEU A 128 -15.33 10.40 14.02
CA LEU A 128 -16.26 10.72 15.11
C LEU A 128 -15.83 10.16 16.48
N LYS A 129 -14.72 9.39 16.58
CA LYS A 129 -14.30 8.69 17.81
C LYS A 129 -14.24 9.57 19.07
N HIS A 130 -14.01 10.88 18.91
CA HIS A 130 -13.92 11.84 20.02
C HIS A 130 -15.29 12.16 20.65
N HIS A 131 -16.39 11.77 20.00
CA HIS A 131 -17.75 11.87 20.55
C HIS A 131 -18.14 10.65 21.39
N PHE A 132 -17.36 9.56 21.32
CA PHE A 132 -17.71 8.28 21.95
C PHE A 132 -16.97 8.07 23.27
N LYS A 133 -17.65 7.47 24.23
CA LYS A 133 -17.11 7.05 25.52
C LYS A 133 -16.94 5.53 25.52
N LYS A 134 -16.22 5.01 26.50
CA LYS A 134 -15.95 3.57 26.63
C LYS A 134 -17.21 2.74 26.81
N GLU A 135 -18.22 3.32 27.44
CA GLU A 135 -19.50 2.67 27.78
C GLU A 135 -20.51 2.71 26.62
N ASP A 136 -20.23 3.49 25.56
CA ASP A 136 -21.14 3.66 24.44
C ASP A 136 -21.24 2.38 23.60
N VAL A 137 -22.45 2.13 23.14
CA VAL A 137 -22.76 1.10 22.15
C VAL A 137 -23.01 1.81 20.82
N VAL A 138 -22.02 1.74 19.94
CA VAL A 138 -22.04 2.42 18.64
C VAL A 138 -22.32 1.39 17.54
N VAL A 139 -23.37 1.60 16.79
CA VAL A 139 -23.73 0.74 15.64
C VAL A 139 -23.44 1.49 14.35
N VAL A 140 -22.65 0.88 13.48
CA VAL A 140 -22.40 1.37 12.11
C VAL A 140 -23.08 0.44 11.10
N LEU A 141 -23.83 1.02 10.17
CA LEU A 141 -24.48 0.25 9.12
C LEU A 141 -23.57 0.06 7.91
N LEU A 142 -23.39 -1.19 7.48
CA LEU A 142 -22.71 -1.54 6.25
C LEU A 142 -23.75 -1.86 5.17
N HIS A 143 -23.82 -1.03 4.13
CA HIS A 143 -24.98 -0.94 3.23
C HIS A 143 -25.06 -2.07 2.20
N ASP A 144 -23.91 -2.51 1.66
CA ASP A 144 -23.89 -3.47 0.56
C ASP A 144 -22.63 -4.36 0.55
N SER A 145 -22.62 -5.33 -0.37
CA SER A 145 -21.54 -6.29 -0.56
C SER A 145 -20.44 -5.73 -1.47
N GLY A 146 -19.19 -6.13 -1.21
CA GLY A 146 -18.01 -5.82 -2.04
C GLY A 146 -18.04 -6.42 -3.45
N SER A 147 -18.97 -7.33 -3.75
CA SER A 147 -19.03 -8.04 -5.05
C SER A 147 -19.16 -7.10 -6.27
N ARG A 148 -19.78 -5.93 -6.10
CA ARG A 148 -19.91 -4.90 -7.15
C ARG A 148 -18.61 -4.12 -7.41
N TYR A 149 -17.64 -4.22 -6.49
CA TYR A 149 -16.45 -3.36 -6.43
C TYR A 149 -15.15 -4.12 -6.67
N VAL A 150 -15.23 -5.40 -7.09
CA VAL A 150 -14.04 -6.24 -7.37
C VAL A 150 -13.14 -5.61 -8.44
N GLY A 151 -13.72 -5.02 -9.49
CA GLY A 151 -12.99 -4.30 -10.53
C GLY A 151 -12.67 -2.83 -10.21
N LYS A 152 -12.99 -2.36 -9.00
CA LYS A 152 -12.78 -0.98 -8.53
C LYS A 152 -11.87 -0.99 -7.29
N MET A 153 -12.42 -0.74 -6.10
CA MET A 153 -11.67 -0.62 -4.84
C MET A 153 -10.85 -1.86 -4.49
N TYR A 154 -11.24 -3.04 -4.96
CA TYR A 154 -10.51 -4.30 -4.75
C TYR A 154 -9.48 -4.63 -5.84
N ASN A 155 -9.36 -3.78 -6.87
CA ASN A 155 -8.36 -3.88 -7.94
C ASN A 155 -7.24 -2.87 -7.70
N ASP A 156 -5.99 -3.34 -7.63
CA ASP A 156 -4.83 -2.49 -7.33
C ASP A 156 -4.53 -1.49 -8.43
N GLU A 157 -4.68 -1.89 -9.71
CA GLU A 157 -4.47 -1.00 -10.86
C GLU A 157 -5.47 0.17 -10.84
N TRP A 158 -6.76 -0.13 -10.65
CA TRP A 158 -7.79 0.87 -10.50
C TRP A 158 -7.51 1.85 -9.33
N MET A 159 -6.98 1.35 -8.22
CA MET A 159 -6.62 2.17 -7.05
C MET A 159 -5.40 3.06 -7.34
N ARG A 160 -4.37 2.53 -8.04
CA ARG A 160 -3.17 3.30 -8.42
C ARG A 160 -3.48 4.39 -9.43
N GLU A 161 -4.26 4.09 -10.48
CA GLU A 161 -4.71 5.07 -11.48
C GLU A 161 -5.39 6.30 -10.86
N ARG A 162 -5.97 6.16 -9.67
CA ARG A 162 -6.66 7.24 -8.93
C ARG A 162 -5.83 7.85 -7.81
N GLY A 163 -4.59 7.41 -7.65
CA GLY A 163 -3.73 7.86 -6.56
C GLY A 163 -4.23 7.44 -5.17
N PHE A 164 -5.04 6.37 -5.08
CA PHE A 164 -5.56 5.87 -3.80
C PHE A 164 -4.63 4.85 -3.12
N LEU A 165 -3.75 4.21 -3.89
CA LEU A 165 -2.58 3.50 -3.39
C LEU A 165 -1.34 4.28 -3.80
N ASP A 166 -0.41 4.40 -2.87
CA ASP A 166 0.91 4.88 -3.20
C ASP A 166 1.55 3.89 -4.20
N GLU A 167 2.31 4.38 -5.16
CA GLU A 167 3.13 3.51 -5.99
C GLU A 167 4.03 2.71 -5.05
N GLU A 168 4.08 1.39 -5.21
CA GLU A 168 5.10 0.57 -4.56
C GLU A 168 6.44 0.98 -5.17
N ILE A 169 7.11 1.90 -4.51
CA ILE A 169 8.47 2.28 -4.89
C ILE A 169 9.35 1.10 -4.51
N LEU A 170 9.63 0.25 -5.50
CA LEU A 170 10.57 -0.85 -5.33
C LEU A 170 11.93 -0.32 -4.93
N THR A 171 12.50 -0.93 -3.90
CA THR A 171 13.82 -0.60 -3.38
C THR A 171 14.82 -1.73 -3.64
N ALA A 172 16.10 -1.44 -3.48
CA ALA A 172 17.17 -2.43 -3.51
C ALA A 172 16.91 -3.58 -2.52
N GLY A 173 16.38 -3.26 -1.33
CA GLY A 173 16.02 -4.26 -0.32
C GLY A 173 14.90 -5.20 -0.77
N ASP A 174 13.94 -4.71 -1.53
CA ASP A 174 12.84 -5.55 -2.04
C ASP A 174 13.33 -6.53 -3.11
N LEU A 175 14.31 -6.12 -3.93
CA LEU A 175 14.97 -7.02 -4.87
C LEU A 175 15.77 -8.13 -4.15
N VAL A 176 16.48 -7.77 -3.06
CA VAL A 176 17.24 -8.73 -2.25
C VAL A 176 16.33 -9.75 -1.57
N LYS A 177 15.16 -9.36 -1.05
CA LYS A 177 14.20 -10.29 -0.40
C LYS A 177 13.84 -11.51 -1.26
N LYS A 178 13.81 -11.35 -2.57
CA LYS A 178 13.57 -12.48 -3.51
C LYS A 178 14.66 -13.53 -3.49
N HIS A 179 15.86 -13.17 -3.02
CA HIS A 179 17.08 -14.02 -3.00
C HIS A 179 17.73 -14.08 -1.61
N GLU A 180 17.04 -13.67 -0.54
CA GLU A 180 17.58 -13.53 0.81
C GLU A 180 18.25 -14.80 1.36
N ASN A 181 17.81 -15.97 0.91
CA ASN A 181 18.36 -17.28 1.31
C ASN A 181 19.67 -17.65 0.60
N HIS A 182 20.18 -16.82 -0.32
CA HIS A 182 21.43 -17.10 -1.02
C HIS A 182 22.55 -16.21 -0.46
N PRO A 183 23.58 -16.79 0.19
CA PRO A 183 24.71 -16.02 0.70
C PRO A 183 25.47 -15.37 -0.47
N LEU A 184 26.00 -14.16 -0.23
CA LEU A 184 26.84 -13.49 -1.20
C LEU A 184 28.07 -14.35 -1.52
N VAL A 185 28.21 -14.76 -2.77
CA VAL A 185 29.39 -15.47 -3.25
C VAL A 185 30.47 -14.45 -3.60
N SER A 186 31.63 -14.56 -2.98
CA SER A 186 32.79 -13.69 -3.20
C SER A 186 34.05 -14.53 -3.43
N VAL A 187 35.11 -13.86 -3.90
CA VAL A 187 36.48 -14.42 -4.06
C VAL A 187 37.47 -13.47 -3.42
N PHE A 188 38.63 -13.96 -3.02
CA PHE A 188 39.76 -13.11 -2.58
C PHE A 188 40.63 -12.70 -3.75
N ALA A 189 41.23 -11.51 -3.66
CA ALA A 189 42.09 -10.95 -4.71
C ALA A 189 43.29 -11.84 -5.05
N GLU A 190 43.76 -12.63 -4.08
CA GLU A 190 44.90 -13.56 -4.19
C GLU A 190 44.48 -14.95 -4.73
N GLU A 191 43.19 -15.29 -4.78
CA GLU A 191 42.72 -16.54 -5.37
C GLU A 191 43.00 -16.57 -6.88
N LEU A 192 43.08 -17.77 -7.46
CA LEU A 192 43.32 -17.94 -8.89
C LEU A 192 42.04 -17.63 -9.70
N VAL A 193 42.20 -17.14 -10.91
CA VAL A 193 41.09 -16.93 -11.87
C VAL A 193 40.30 -18.21 -12.10
N SER A 194 40.98 -19.35 -12.16
CA SER A 194 40.36 -20.68 -12.27
C SER A 194 39.39 -20.99 -11.11
N HIS A 195 39.63 -20.49 -9.90
CA HIS A 195 38.72 -20.62 -8.76
C HIS A 195 37.46 -19.78 -8.94
N ALA A 196 37.58 -18.53 -9.45
CA ALA A 196 36.41 -17.70 -9.77
C ALA A 196 35.50 -18.37 -10.81
N ILE A 197 36.08 -18.96 -11.87
CA ILE A 197 35.37 -19.72 -12.90
C ILE A 197 34.64 -20.93 -12.25
N GLY A 198 35.30 -21.63 -11.35
CA GLY A 198 34.73 -22.74 -10.61
C GLY A 198 33.52 -22.33 -9.78
N LYS A 199 33.60 -21.19 -9.06
CA LYS A 199 32.50 -20.61 -8.27
C LYS A 199 31.34 -20.17 -9.18
N MET A 200 31.63 -19.45 -10.29
CA MET A 200 30.60 -19.04 -11.26
C MET A 200 29.79 -20.24 -11.77
N ARG A 201 30.50 -21.31 -12.17
CA ARG A 201 29.86 -22.51 -12.68
C ARG A 201 29.06 -23.27 -11.61
N LYS A 202 29.60 -23.36 -10.40
CA LYS A 202 28.95 -24.06 -9.28
C LYS A 202 27.65 -23.38 -8.84
N PHE A 203 27.63 -22.04 -8.81
CA PHE A 203 26.50 -21.26 -8.30
C PHE A 203 25.61 -20.68 -9.42
N GLY A 204 25.96 -20.88 -10.69
CA GLY A 204 25.18 -20.32 -11.82
C GLY A 204 25.19 -18.81 -11.89
N ILE A 205 26.30 -18.17 -11.48
CA ILE A 205 26.43 -16.70 -11.39
C ILE A 205 27.50 -16.21 -12.38
N SER A 206 27.32 -14.99 -12.87
CA SER A 206 28.24 -14.36 -13.84
C SER A 206 28.97 -13.14 -13.28
N GLN A 207 28.67 -12.70 -12.06
CA GLN A 207 29.34 -11.58 -11.39
C GLN A 207 29.75 -11.99 -9.98
N ILE A 208 31.00 -11.69 -9.60
CA ILE A 208 31.52 -12.00 -8.27
C ILE A 208 32.29 -10.80 -7.74
N PRO A 209 31.96 -10.26 -6.55
CA PRO A 209 32.76 -9.25 -5.88
C PRO A 209 34.05 -9.84 -5.34
N VAL A 210 35.13 -9.05 -5.41
CA VAL A 210 36.47 -9.43 -4.96
C VAL A 210 36.80 -8.77 -3.64
N LEU A 211 37.21 -9.57 -2.67
CA LEU A 211 37.59 -9.17 -1.31
C LEU A 211 39.11 -9.10 -1.16
N LYS A 212 39.57 -8.15 -0.37
CA LYS A 212 40.90 -8.10 0.23
C LYS A 212 40.78 -7.46 1.61
N ASP A 213 41.38 -8.05 2.62
CA ASP A 213 41.36 -7.57 4.01
C ASP A 213 39.93 -7.23 4.52
N ASN A 214 38.94 -8.06 4.15
CA ASN A 214 37.49 -7.90 4.44
C ASN A 214 36.82 -6.69 3.72
N GLU A 215 37.50 -6.03 2.78
CA GLU A 215 36.93 -4.96 1.99
C GLU A 215 36.68 -5.40 0.55
N PHE A 216 35.62 -4.88 -0.08
CA PHE A 216 35.36 -5.12 -1.50
C PHE A 216 36.25 -4.19 -2.34
N VAL A 217 37.32 -4.76 -2.91
CA VAL A 217 38.34 -4.00 -3.64
C VAL A 217 38.22 -4.10 -5.17
N GLY A 218 37.40 -5.04 -5.65
CA GLY A 218 37.23 -5.23 -7.08
C GLY A 218 35.98 -6.05 -7.41
N SER A 219 35.83 -6.33 -8.69
CA SER A 219 34.82 -7.22 -9.23
C SER A 219 35.38 -8.04 -10.38
N ILE A 220 34.77 -9.18 -10.63
CA ILE A 220 35.07 -10.00 -11.81
C ILE A 220 33.77 -10.50 -12.41
N ASP A 221 33.63 -10.42 -13.71
CA ASP A 221 32.49 -10.95 -14.46
C ASP A 221 32.94 -11.93 -15.57
N ASP A 222 31.97 -12.68 -16.07
CA ASP A 222 32.22 -13.70 -17.11
C ASP A 222 32.76 -13.09 -18.42
N SER A 223 32.36 -11.88 -18.76
CA SER A 223 32.81 -11.16 -19.97
C SER A 223 34.28 -10.78 -19.85
N VAL A 224 34.71 -10.27 -18.70
CA VAL A 224 36.12 -9.93 -18.41
C VAL A 224 36.99 -11.21 -18.46
N ILE A 225 36.55 -12.29 -17.81
CA ILE A 225 37.25 -13.58 -17.85
C ILE A 225 37.37 -14.06 -19.29
N TYR A 226 36.26 -14.08 -20.04
CA TYR A 226 36.24 -14.56 -21.42
C TYR A 226 37.22 -13.77 -22.29
N GLN A 227 37.15 -12.44 -22.31
CA GLN A 227 38.05 -11.61 -23.13
C GLN A 227 39.53 -11.82 -22.75
N THR A 228 39.80 -11.83 -21.42
CA THR A 228 41.17 -11.99 -20.94
C THR A 228 41.76 -13.33 -21.31
N LEU A 229 40.99 -14.44 -21.18
CA LEU A 229 41.52 -15.78 -21.47
C LEU A 229 41.55 -16.11 -22.95
N VAL A 230 40.78 -15.43 -23.80
CA VAL A 230 40.94 -15.52 -25.27
C VAL A 230 42.27 -14.94 -25.70
N ASP A 231 42.67 -13.78 -25.13
CA ASP A 231 43.91 -13.11 -25.51
C ASP A 231 45.13 -13.69 -24.77
N LYS A 232 44.97 -14.12 -23.51
CA LYS A 232 46.04 -14.55 -22.60
C LYS A 232 45.59 -15.77 -21.78
N PRO A 233 45.59 -16.98 -22.37
CA PRO A 233 45.11 -18.18 -21.69
C PRO A 233 45.88 -18.56 -20.41
N GLU A 234 47.15 -18.13 -20.31
CA GLU A 234 48.02 -18.36 -19.14
C GLU A 234 47.52 -17.67 -17.88
N LEU A 235 46.71 -16.58 -18.00
CA LEU A 235 46.15 -15.88 -16.87
C LEU A 235 45.07 -16.66 -16.11
N ARG A 236 44.68 -17.83 -16.60
CA ARG A 236 43.78 -18.74 -15.89
C ARG A 236 44.30 -19.12 -14.49
N ASP A 237 45.61 -19.27 -14.37
CA ASP A 237 46.30 -19.66 -13.13
C ASP A 237 46.98 -18.46 -12.44
N ALA A 238 46.67 -17.27 -12.89
CA ALA A 238 47.12 -16.03 -12.22
C ALA A 238 46.16 -15.62 -11.10
N ALA A 239 46.62 -14.71 -10.22
CA ALA A 239 45.78 -14.13 -9.18
C ALA A 239 44.66 -13.24 -9.79
N ILE A 240 43.47 -13.26 -9.20
CA ILE A 240 42.30 -12.48 -9.61
C ILE A 240 42.65 -11.00 -9.67
N SER A 241 43.48 -10.48 -8.75
CA SER A 241 43.97 -9.12 -8.74
C SER A 241 44.62 -8.64 -10.03
N SER A 242 45.08 -9.56 -10.89
CA SER A 242 45.69 -9.20 -12.17
C SER A 242 44.69 -8.88 -13.28
N ILE A 243 43.41 -9.26 -13.11
CA ILE A 243 42.37 -9.09 -14.13
C ILE A 243 41.09 -8.46 -13.62
N MET A 244 40.94 -8.29 -12.29
CA MET A 244 39.73 -7.71 -11.70
C MET A 244 39.49 -6.26 -12.16
N GLY A 245 38.22 -5.92 -12.32
CA GLY A 245 37.78 -4.54 -12.51
C GLY A 245 37.51 -3.81 -11.18
N PRO A 246 37.01 -2.57 -11.26
CA PRO A 246 36.62 -1.79 -10.08
C PRO A 246 35.59 -2.54 -9.20
N ALA A 247 35.59 -2.22 -7.90
CA ALA A 247 34.57 -2.76 -6.99
C ALA A 247 33.16 -2.35 -7.41
N PHE A 248 32.19 -3.21 -7.19
CA PHE A 248 30.79 -2.82 -7.37
C PHE A 248 30.40 -1.69 -6.42
N PRO A 249 29.63 -0.69 -6.88
CA PRO A 249 29.08 0.34 -6.00
C PRO A 249 28.28 -0.30 -4.87
N VAL A 250 28.40 0.27 -3.67
CA VAL A 250 27.59 -0.14 -2.50
C VAL A 250 26.43 0.86 -2.36
N VAL A 251 25.22 0.34 -2.27
CA VAL A 251 23.98 1.12 -2.06
C VAL A 251 23.28 0.63 -0.78
N LYS A 252 22.44 1.46 -0.20
CA LYS A 252 21.60 1.09 0.95
C LYS A 252 20.35 0.34 0.52
N ASN A 253 19.79 -0.48 1.40
CA ASN A 253 18.55 -1.24 1.17
C ASN A 253 17.37 -0.37 0.69
N GLY A 254 17.25 0.89 1.16
CA GLY A 254 16.21 1.84 0.76
C GLY A 254 16.46 2.57 -0.56
N THR A 255 17.53 2.25 -1.32
CA THR A 255 17.77 2.87 -2.63
C THR A 255 16.69 2.48 -3.62
N HIS A 256 16.08 3.47 -4.28
CA HIS A 256 14.98 3.26 -5.22
C HIS A 256 15.43 2.55 -6.50
N LEU A 257 14.51 1.78 -7.11
CA LEU A 257 14.74 1.05 -8.35
C LEU A 257 15.26 1.96 -9.47
N ASP A 258 14.69 3.16 -9.61
CA ASP A 258 15.12 4.14 -10.63
C ASP A 258 16.58 4.55 -10.50
N ASP A 259 17.08 4.66 -9.27
CA ASP A 259 18.48 5.01 -9.02
C ASP A 259 19.39 3.79 -9.27
N LEU A 260 18.92 2.58 -8.97
CA LEU A 260 19.61 1.35 -9.37
C LEU A 260 19.74 1.24 -10.91
N CYS A 261 18.68 1.57 -11.64
CA CYS A 261 18.67 1.57 -13.12
C CYS A 261 19.69 2.53 -13.70
N LYS A 262 19.99 3.66 -13.04
CA LYS A 262 21.04 4.61 -13.45
C LYS A 262 22.45 4.09 -13.15
N LEU A 263 22.61 3.36 -12.04
CA LEU A 263 23.90 2.82 -11.61
C LEU A 263 24.30 1.57 -12.39
N ILE A 264 23.35 0.65 -12.64
CA ILE A 264 23.60 -0.63 -13.29
C ILE A 264 23.55 -0.44 -14.81
N ASN A 265 24.72 -0.54 -15.44
CA ASN A 265 24.94 -0.34 -16.87
C ASN A 265 25.94 -1.38 -17.42
N LYS A 266 26.44 -1.19 -18.66
CA LYS A 266 27.42 -2.12 -19.27
C LYS A 266 28.73 -2.21 -18.51
N ASN A 267 29.16 -1.11 -17.90
CA ASN A 267 30.45 -1.04 -17.19
C ASN A 267 30.30 -1.38 -15.69
N THR A 268 29.09 -1.33 -15.18
CA THR A 268 28.73 -1.65 -13.79
C THR A 268 27.58 -2.64 -13.80
N PRO A 269 27.85 -3.95 -14.01
CA PRO A 269 26.80 -4.94 -14.24
C PRO A 269 25.99 -5.31 -12.99
N ALA A 270 26.47 -4.92 -11.81
CA ALA A 270 25.85 -5.20 -10.51
C ALA A 270 26.16 -4.11 -9.49
N VAL A 271 25.42 -4.10 -8.40
CA VAL A 271 25.65 -3.30 -7.18
C VAL A 271 25.62 -4.22 -5.95
N LEU A 272 26.30 -3.81 -4.89
CA LEU A 272 26.18 -4.44 -3.57
C LEU A 272 25.16 -3.67 -2.74
N VAL A 273 24.19 -4.35 -2.18
CA VAL A 273 23.17 -3.77 -1.31
C VAL A 273 23.52 -4.05 0.14
N GLU A 274 23.71 -3.00 0.93
CA GLU A 274 23.93 -3.09 2.37
C GLU A 274 22.59 -3.05 3.10
N MET A 275 22.30 -4.14 3.82
CA MET A 275 21.08 -4.29 4.62
C MET A 275 21.27 -3.66 5.99
N GLU A 276 20.17 -3.40 6.72
CA GLU A 276 20.20 -2.81 8.07
C GLU A 276 21.00 -3.62 9.09
N ASN A 277 21.05 -4.94 8.94
CA ASN A 277 21.85 -5.84 9.77
C ASN A 277 23.34 -5.88 9.41
N GLY A 278 23.78 -5.06 8.44
CA GLY A 278 25.15 -5.00 7.93
C GLY A 278 25.51 -6.11 6.92
N SER A 279 24.61 -7.04 6.61
CA SER A 279 24.85 -8.02 5.54
C SER A 279 24.86 -7.33 4.19
N LYS A 280 25.63 -7.91 3.24
CA LYS A 280 25.70 -7.42 1.86
C LYS A 280 25.17 -8.48 0.91
N HIS A 281 24.39 -8.04 -0.06
CA HIS A 281 23.82 -8.85 -1.13
C HIS A 281 24.14 -8.22 -2.48
N ILE A 282 24.07 -8.99 -3.55
CA ILE A 282 24.30 -8.50 -4.90
C ILE A 282 22.97 -8.34 -5.63
N VAL A 283 22.81 -7.22 -6.35
CA VAL A 283 21.70 -6.99 -7.27
C VAL A 283 22.27 -6.73 -8.66
N THR A 284 21.74 -7.44 -9.63
CA THR A 284 22.18 -7.44 -11.02
C THR A 284 21.11 -6.88 -11.96
N ARG A 285 21.43 -6.72 -13.25
CA ARG A 285 20.43 -6.38 -14.28
C ARG A 285 19.28 -7.40 -14.34
N TYR A 286 19.56 -8.67 -14.10
CA TYR A 286 18.53 -9.69 -14.14
C TYR A 286 17.48 -9.49 -13.06
N ASP A 287 17.88 -9.07 -11.86
CA ASP A 287 16.98 -8.81 -10.74
C ASP A 287 16.07 -7.62 -11.05
N ILE A 288 16.61 -6.57 -11.67
CA ILE A 288 15.85 -5.38 -12.13
C ILE A 288 14.82 -5.80 -13.19
N ILE A 289 15.24 -6.53 -14.23
CA ILE A 289 14.33 -6.97 -15.31
C ILE A 289 13.23 -7.88 -14.74
N SER A 290 13.59 -8.78 -13.83
CA SER A 290 12.62 -9.66 -13.16
C SER A 290 11.64 -8.93 -12.23
N ALA A 291 11.98 -7.72 -11.79
CA ALA A 291 11.09 -6.91 -10.96
C ALA A 291 10.15 -6.02 -11.78
N MET A 292 10.49 -5.77 -13.06
CA MET A 292 9.68 -4.99 -14.01
C MET A 292 8.68 -5.85 -14.78
N SER A 293 8.76 -7.17 -14.67
CA SER A 293 7.88 -8.15 -15.31
C SER A 293 6.77 -8.62 -14.37
#